data_fefe47cf6cfdd180f22eec2285753264
#
_entry.id   fefe47cf6cfdd180f22eec2285753264
#
_cell.length_a   1.000
_cell.length_b   1.000
_cell.length_c   1.000
_cell.angle_alpha   90.00
_cell.angle_beta   90.00
_cell.angle_gamma   90.00
#
_symmetry.space_group_name_H-M   'P 1'
#
loop_
_entity.id
_entity.type
_entity.pdbx_description
1 polymer ?
#
loop_
_entity_poly.entity_id
_entity_poly.type
_entity_poly.pdbx_seq_one_letter_code
_entity_poly.pdbx_strand_id
1 'polypeptide(L)'
;MMKKLILILCILQGVLLSLRAQGEQQNIAYTDNNVRFTVISDGTLRLEYAPDGKFVDDKSFIAVDRLYPQVDYKLKTRGAWIEITTSKMKMRYKKDSGRFTNNNLIIEAVKGAFPFTWKPGMQQKGNLKGTYRTLDGMDGDTQTQTWVSDTKKGDKLKLEDGLLATDGWSLIDDSRGLLFDNDPDWDWAKERPANEGQDWYFMAYGHDYKQALKDYTLFAGKMPLPPRYAFGYWWSRYWLYSDKEFRNLIDNFHTYQIPLDVLVVDMDWHYTEKGKGGWTGWTWNRDLFPNPQGFLKYLKQNNVKVTLNLHPADGVAAYEEKYPEMAKDMGVDPATKQTIPWINSDKKFMKNMFK
;
A
#
# COMPACT_ATOMS: atom_id res chain seq x y z
N MET A 1 11.21 38.06 -25.21
CA MET A 1 10.53 36.83 -25.58
C MET A 1 10.41 35.82 -24.42
N MET A 2 11.47 35.50 -23.69
CA MET A 2 11.48 34.55 -22.56
C MET A 2 10.46 34.85 -21.44
N LYS A 3 10.34 36.12 -20.99
CA LYS A 3 9.38 36.49 -19.91
C LYS A 3 7.90 36.27 -20.28
N LYS A 4 7.52 36.43 -21.56
CA LYS A 4 6.16 36.13 -22.02
C LYS A 4 5.90 34.60 -22.12
N LEU A 5 6.91 33.81 -22.43
CA LEU A 5 6.80 32.33 -22.48
C LEU A 5 6.61 31.74 -21.09
N ILE A 6 7.34 32.25 -20.09
CA ILE A 6 7.22 31.81 -18.68
C ILE A 6 5.83 32.17 -18.13
N LEU A 7 5.30 33.35 -18.45
CA LEU A 7 3.97 33.76 -18.02
C LEU A 7 2.86 32.89 -18.64
N ILE A 8 3.00 32.51 -19.91
CA ILE A 8 2.06 31.61 -20.60
C ILE A 8 2.14 30.19 -20.01
N LEU A 9 3.33 29.71 -19.65
CA LEU A 9 3.50 28.39 -19.01
C LEU A 9 2.88 28.36 -17.60
N CYS A 10 3.05 29.42 -16.81
CA CYS A 10 2.43 29.55 -15.50
C CYS A 10 0.90 29.68 -15.57
N ILE A 11 0.39 30.36 -16.58
CA ILE A 11 -1.07 30.47 -16.81
C ILE A 11 -1.64 29.12 -17.28
N LEU A 12 -0.95 28.39 -18.17
CA LEU A 12 -1.37 27.04 -18.59
C LEU A 12 -1.31 26.04 -17.43
N GLN A 13 -0.30 26.10 -16.57
CA GLN A 13 -0.23 25.26 -15.37
C GLN A 13 -1.31 25.62 -14.35
N GLY A 14 -1.57 26.91 -14.16
CA GLY A 14 -2.67 27.39 -13.29
C GLY A 14 -4.07 27.00 -13.82
N VAL A 15 -4.26 27.04 -15.15
CA VAL A 15 -5.51 26.61 -15.79
C VAL A 15 -5.66 25.08 -15.77
N LEU A 16 -4.57 24.31 -15.93
CA LEU A 16 -4.59 22.84 -15.80
C LEU A 16 -4.83 22.39 -14.35
N LEU A 17 -4.29 23.12 -13.37
CA LEU A 17 -4.60 22.88 -11.95
C LEU A 17 -6.05 23.29 -11.61
N SER A 18 -6.56 24.38 -12.16
CA SER A 18 -7.97 24.78 -11.96
C SER A 18 -8.96 23.88 -12.70
N LEU A 19 -8.59 23.34 -13.86
CA LEU A 19 -9.41 22.35 -14.59
C LEU A 19 -9.42 20.97 -13.89
N ARG A 20 -8.33 20.58 -13.18
CA ARG A 20 -8.35 19.41 -12.31
C ARG A 20 -9.22 19.62 -11.06
N ALA A 21 -9.22 20.82 -10.50
CA ALA A 21 -10.03 21.16 -9.33
C ALA A 21 -11.54 21.28 -9.61
N GLN A 22 -11.96 21.41 -10.86
CA GLN A 22 -13.39 21.50 -11.22
C GLN A 22 -14.07 20.14 -11.45
N GLY A 23 -13.33 19.03 -11.47
CA GLY A 23 -13.86 17.67 -11.76
C GLY A 23 -13.93 16.72 -10.58
N GLU A 24 -13.26 17.03 -9.47
CA GLU A 24 -13.20 16.13 -8.30
C GLU A 24 -13.61 16.88 -7.03
N GLN A 25 -14.51 16.28 -6.26
CA GLN A 25 -15.05 16.86 -5.02
C GLN A 25 -15.32 15.75 -3.99
N GLN A 26 -15.53 16.12 -2.75
CA GLN A 26 -15.79 15.14 -1.70
C GLN A 26 -17.13 14.38 -1.86
N ASN A 27 -18.09 14.88 -2.67
CA ASN A 27 -19.40 14.25 -2.91
C ASN A 27 -20.17 13.89 -1.65
N ILE A 28 -20.07 14.70 -0.59
CA ILE A 28 -20.82 14.49 0.65
C ILE A 28 -22.31 14.70 0.35
N ALA A 29 -23.06 13.60 0.38
CA ALA A 29 -24.50 13.63 0.10
C ALA A 29 -25.33 14.02 1.32
N TYR A 30 -24.87 13.65 2.50
CA TYR A 30 -25.52 13.98 3.77
C TYR A 30 -24.52 14.04 4.90
N THR A 31 -24.69 14.97 5.81
CA THR A 31 -23.97 15.03 7.08
C THR A 31 -24.86 15.61 8.16
N ASP A 32 -24.70 15.11 9.37
CA ASP A 32 -25.22 15.69 10.61
C ASP A 32 -24.13 15.67 11.69
N ASN A 33 -24.52 15.77 12.97
CA ASN A 33 -23.56 15.81 14.07
C ASN A 33 -22.69 14.55 14.18
N ASN A 34 -23.23 13.38 13.80
CA ASN A 34 -22.60 12.09 14.09
C ASN A 34 -22.47 11.16 12.88
N VAL A 35 -23.14 11.45 11.78
CA VAL A 35 -23.04 10.63 10.56
C VAL A 35 -22.71 11.46 9.34
N ARG A 36 -21.93 10.86 8.43
CA ARG A 36 -21.62 11.42 7.12
C ARG A 36 -21.72 10.33 6.07
N PHE A 37 -22.39 10.64 4.95
CA PHE A 37 -22.51 9.77 3.80
C PHE A 37 -21.94 10.43 2.57
N THR A 38 -20.99 9.75 1.93
CA THR A 38 -20.31 10.22 0.72
C THR A 38 -20.61 9.27 -0.44
N VAL A 39 -20.97 9.82 -1.61
CA VAL A 39 -21.18 9.04 -2.83
C VAL A 39 -19.89 9.05 -3.65
N ILE A 40 -19.15 7.96 -3.67
CA ILE A 40 -17.88 7.84 -4.38
C ILE A 40 -18.08 7.52 -5.86
N SER A 41 -19.02 6.60 -6.13
CA SER A 41 -19.50 6.25 -7.47
C SER A 41 -20.96 5.84 -7.40
N ASP A 42 -21.57 5.53 -8.53
CA ASP A 42 -22.94 4.98 -8.53
C ASP A 42 -23.05 3.63 -7.81
N GLY A 43 -21.93 2.91 -7.67
CA GLY A 43 -21.81 1.64 -6.95
C GLY A 43 -21.12 1.72 -5.60
N THR A 44 -20.60 2.88 -5.15
CA THR A 44 -19.78 2.93 -3.93
C THR A 44 -20.18 4.08 -3.02
N LEU A 45 -20.41 3.77 -1.74
CA LEU A 45 -20.71 4.74 -0.69
C LEU A 45 -19.66 4.62 0.42
N ARG A 46 -19.23 5.77 0.97
CA ARG A 46 -18.58 5.82 2.28
C ARG A 46 -19.63 6.16 3.34
N LEU A 47 -19.63 5.38 4.41
CA LEU A 47 -20.59 5.47 5.51
C LEU A 47 -19.79 5.70 6.78
N GLU A 48 -19.97 6.85 7.41
CA GLU A 48 -19.21 7.25 8.59
C GLU A 48 -20.13 7.53 9.77
N TYR A 49 -19.79 6.96 10.92
CA TYR A 49 -20.36 7.34 12.20
C TYR A 49 -19.23 7.76 13.14
N ALA A 50 -19.31 8.96 13.68
CA ALA A 50 -18.36 9.51 14.64
C ALA A 50 -19.13 9.92 15.91
N PRO A 51 -18.95 9.21 17.05
CA PRO A 51 -19.70 9.50 18.27
C PRO A 51 -19.42 10.90 18.86
N ASP A 52 -18.25 11.44 18.57
CA ASP A 52 -17.82 12.78 18.97
C ASP A 52 -18.00 13.85 17.86
N GLY A 53 -18.62 13.48 16.73
CA GLY A 53 -18.84 14.36 15.59
C GLY A 53 -17.56 14.68 14.78
N LYS A 54 -16.44 14.03 15.07
CA LYS A 54 -15.16 14.27 14.38
C LYS A 54 -14.92 13.19 13.35
N PHE A 55 -15.18 13.51 12.10
CA PHE A 55 -14.91 12.64 10.97
C PHE A 55 -13.41 12.66 10.61
N VAL A 56 -12.89 11.50 10.17
CA VAL A 56 -11.48 11.34 9.80
C VAL A 56 -11.31 11.54 8.30
N ASP A 57 -10.66 12.64 7.91
CA ASP A 57 -10.38 12.97 6.52
C ASP A 57 -8.92 12.71 6.09
N ASP A 58 -8.07 12.33 7.04
CA ASP A 58 -6.70 11.90 6.73
C ASP A 58 -6.70 10.64 5.86
N LYS A 59 -5.66 10.50 5.05
CA LYS A 59 -5.41 9.25 4.30
C LYS A 59 -5.27 8.09 5.26
N SER A 60 -5.83 6.93 4.90
CA SER A 60 -5.62 5.67 5.61
C SER A 60 -4.88 4.67 4.71
N PHE A 61 -4.44 3.55 5.26
CA PHE A 61 -3.85 2.46 4.47
C PHE A 61 -4.85 1.80 3.50
N ILE A 62 -6.16 2.02 3.71
CA ILE A 62 -7.22 1.53 2.82
C ILE A 62 -7.63 2.60 1.81
N ALA A 63 -7.67 3.88 2.22
CA ALA A 63 -8.21 4.95 1.40
C ALA A 63 -7.27 6.17 1.41
N VAL A 64 -6.56 6.33 0.30
CA VAL A 64 -5.58 7.41 0.11
C VAL A 64 -6.17 8.63 -0.61
N ASP A 65 -7.28 8.46 -1.33
CA ASP A 65 -7.98 9.54 -2.02
C ASP A 65 -9.30 9.89 -1.34
N ARG A 66 -9.60 11.19 -1.28
CA ARG A 66 -10.82 11.76 -0.66
C ARG A 66 -11.60 12.65 -1.63
N LEU A 67 -11.12 12.81 -2.84
CA LEU A 67 -11.76 13.57 -3.90
C LEU A 67 -12.21 12.62 -5.00
N TYR A 68 -13.47 12.74 -5.43
CA TYR A 68 -14.10 11.77 -6.32
C TYR A 68 -14.70 12.46 -7.53
N PRO A 69 -14.86 11.76 -8.67
CA PRO A 69 -15.64 12.26 -9.80
C PRO A 69 -17.05 12.62 -9.38
N GLN A 70 -17.66 13.59 -10.05
CA GLN A 70 -19.06 13.92 -9.82
C GLN A 70 -19.95 12.73 -10.16
N VAL A 71 -20.92 12.45 -9.28
CA VAL A 71 -21.84 11.30 -9.39
C VAL A 71 -23.27 11.81 -9.24
N ASP A 72 -24.18 11.34 -10.08
CA ASP A 72 -25.59 11.63 -9.97
C ASP A 72 -26.25 10.78 -8.89
N TYR A 73 -26.87 11.43 -7.92
CA TYR A 73 -27.64 10.75 -6.88
C TYR A 73 -28.87 11.59 -6.48
N LYS A 74 -29.79 10.96 -5.79
CA LYS A 74 -30.99 11.61 -5.23
C LYS A 74 -30.97 11.47 -3.72
N LEU A 75 -31.03 12.59 -3.03
CA LEU A 75 -31.20 12.66 -1.57
C LEU A 75 -32.66 12.98 -1.26
N LYS A 76 -33.29 12.20 -0.37
CA LYS A 76 -34.65 12.44 0.12
C LYS A 76 -34.72 12.15 1.62
N THR A 77 -35.56 12.93 2.33
CA THR A 77 -35.97 12.61 3.69
C THR A 77 -37.42 12.14 3.66
N ARG A 78 -37.69 10.96 4.20
CA ARG A 78 -39.02 10.36 4.31
C ARG A 78 -39.32 9.97 5.75
N GLY A 79 -40.05 10.82 6.46
CA GLY A 79 -40.26 10.68 7.89
C GLY A 79 -38.91 10.70 8.64
N ALA A 80 -38.62 9.64 9.40
CA ALA A 80 -37.36 9.49 10.13
C ALA A 80 -36.20 8.93 9.28
N TRP A 81 -36.36 8.72 7.97
CA TRP A 81 -35.37 8.07 7.13
C TRP A 81 -34.71 9.04 6.15
N ILE A 82 -33.40 9.00 6.10
CA ILE A 82 -32.57 9.59 5.03
C ILE A 82 -32.41 8.53 3.95
N GLU A 83 -32.75 8.86 2.71
CA GLU A 83 -32.61 7.99 1.54
C GLU A 83 -31.62 8.59 0.54
N ILE A 84 -30.55 7.88 0.20
CA ILE A 84 -29.63 8.20 -0.90
C ILE A 84 -29.82 7.14 -1.96
N THR A 85 -30.10 7.57 -3.19
CA THR A 85 -30.36 6.68 -4.32
C THR A 85 -29.44 7.03 -5.47
N THR A 86 -28.66 6.06 -5.94
CA THR A 86 -27.84 6.09 -7.17
C THR A 86 -28.49 5.28 -8.29
N SER A 87 -27.82 5.06 -9.40
CA SER A 87 -28.29 4.16 -10.46
C SER A 87 -28.25 2.67 -10.07
N LYS A 88 -27.45 2.29 -9.06
CA LYS A 88 -27.25 0.87 -8.67
C LYS A 88 -27.91 0.50 -7.35
N MET A 89 -27.97 1.42 -6.40
CA MET A 89 -28.44 1.11 -5.05
C MET A 89 -29.24 2.25 -4.40
N LYS A 90 -30.00 1.88 -3.37
CA LYS A 90 -30.69 2.78 -2.48
C LYS A 90 -30.28 2.48 -1.04
N MET A 91 -29.66 3.41 -0.40
CA MET A 91 -29.31 3.39 1.03
C MET A 91 -30.40 4.13 1.82
N ARG A 92 -30.79 3.56 2.96
CA ARG A 92 -31.68 4.19 3.94
C ARG A 92 -31.07 4.12 5.33
N TYR A 93 -31.00 5.26 5.98
CA TYR A 93 -30.54 5.38 7.37
C TYR A 93 -31.60 6.07 8.21
N LYS A 94 -31.86 5.53 9.41
CA LYS A 94 -32.78 6.16 10.36
C LYS A 94 -32.06 7.33 11.05
N LYS A 95 -32.55 8.54 10.78
CA LYS A 95 -31.98 9.78 11.32
C LYS A 95 -31.89 9.74 12.86
N ASP A 96 -30.86 10.35 13.41
CA ASP A 96 -30.60 10.48 14.85
C ASP A 96 -30.52 9.14 15.62
N SER A 97 -30.22 8.03 14.94
CA SER A 97 -30.16 6.70 15.54
C SER A 97 -28.75 6.20 15.87
N GLY A 98 -27.72 7.02 15.66
CA GLY A 98 -26.34 6.78 16.04
C GLY A 98 -25.65 5.67 15.22
N ARG A 99 -24.86 4.84 15.88
CA ARG A 99 -24.06 3.77 15.30
C ARG A 99 -24.86 2.89 14.33
N PHE A 100 -24.26 2.50 13.20
CA PHE A 100 -24.92 1.65 12.20
C PHE A 100 -25.15 0.25 12.71
N THR A 101 -26.39 -0.19 12.61
CA THR A 101 -26.89 -1.50 13.00
C THR A 101 -27.88 -2.03 11.97
N ASN A 102 -28.23 -3.32 12.05
CA ASN A 102 -29.23 -3.93 11.17
C ASN A 102 -30.64 -3.34 11.31
N ASN A 103 -30.89 -2.51 12.34
CA ASN A 103 -32.18 -1.88 12.62
C ASN A 103 -32.28 -0.46 12.03
N ASN A 104 -31.15 0.18 11.72
CA ASN A 104 -31.15 1.59 11.34
C ASN A 104 -30.46 1.88 10.01
N LEU A 105 -29.79 0.91 9.39
CA LEU A 105 -29.15 1.05 8.09
C LEU A 105 -29.51 -0.14 7.19
N ILE A 106 -29.93 0.14 5.98
CA ILE A 106 -30.20 -0.85 4.93
C ILE A 106 -29.77 -0.31 3.56
N ILE A 107 -29.16 -1.16 2.76
CA ILE A 107 -28.79 -0.86 1.37
C ILE A 107 -29.39 -1.95 0.47
N GLU A 108 -30.13 -1.53 -0.54
CA GLU A 108 -30.86 -2.40 -1.45
C GLU A 108 -30.52 -2.03 -2.91
N ALA A 109 -30.55 -3.04 -3.79
CA ALA A 109 -30.47 -2.80 -5.21
C ALA A 109 -31.69 -1.99 -5.71
N VAL A 110 -31.47 -1.10 -6.65
CA VAL A 110 -32.57 -0.45 -7.37
C VAL A 110 -33.15 -1.40 -8.43
N LYS A 111 -34.38 -1.13 -8.89
CA LYS A 111 -35.03 -1.93 -9.94
C LYS A 111 -34.16 -1.97 -11.20
N GLY A 112 -33.86 -3.18 -11.68
CA GLY A 112 -33.05 -3.42 -12.87
C GLY A 112 -31.54 -3.59 -12.59
N ALA A 113 -31.08 -3.30 -11.38
CA ALA A 113 -29.72 -3.66 -10.94
C ALA A 113 -29.68 -5.13 -10.45
N PHE A 114 -28.47 -5.64 -10.26
CA PHE A 114 -28.26 -6.97 -9.65
C PHE A 114 -28.91 -7.01 -8.26
N PRO A 115 -29.80 -7.99 -7.96
CA PRO A 115 -30.60 -7.97 -6.74
C PRO A 115 -29.76 -8.30 -5.51
N PHE A 116 -29.79 -7.41 -4.54
CA PHE A 116 -29.25 -7.65 -3.18
C PHE A 116 -30.02 -6.82 -2.16
N THR A 117 -29.96 -7.24 -0.92
CA THR A 117 -30.31 -6.45 0.26
C THR A 117 -29.23 -6.69 1.30
N TRP A 118 -28.63 -5.61 1.79
CA TRP A 118 -27.60 -5.66 2.81
C TRP A 118 -27.99 -4.85 4.04
N LYS A 119 -27.62 -5.37 5.21
CA LYS A 119 -27.69 -4.70 6.51
C LYS A 119 -26.40 -4.95 7.29
N PRO A 120 -25.99 -4.05 8.19
CA PRO A 120 -24.85 -4.30 9.08
C PRO A 120 -24.89 -5.66 9.76
N GLY A 121 -23.75 -6.34 9.76
CA GLY A 121 -23.63 -7.70 10.33
C GLY A 121 -23.86 -8.85 9.34
N MET A 122 -24.38 -8.57 8.15
CA MET A 122 -24.51 -9.63 7.13
C MET A 122 -23.12 -10.03 6.58
N GLN A 123 -22.91 -11.34 6.45
CA GLN A 123 -21.71 -11.95 5.89
C GLN A 123 -21.90 -12.30 4.42
N GLN A 124 -20.87 -12.13 3.62
CA GLN A 124 -20.81 -12.65 2.26
C GLN A 124 -20.79 -14.18 2.27
N LYS A 125 -21.51 -14.79 1.36
CA LYS A 125 -21.54 -16.26 1.17
C LYS A 125 -20.68 -16.70 -0.01
N GLY A 126 -20.59 -15.88 -1.02
CA GLY A 126 -19.91 -16.16 -2.27
C GLY A 126 -18.62 -15.38 -2.48
N ASN A 127 -17.85 -15.11 -1.41
CA ASN A 127 -16.58 -14.41 -1.54
C ASN A 127 -15.62 -15.19 -2.45
N LEU A 128 -15.07 -14.50 -3.48
CA LEU A 128 -14.18 -15.10 -4.47
C LEU A 128 -12.78 -15.37 -3.95
N LYS A 129 -12.53 -15.00 -2.70
CA LYS A 129 -11.27 -15.14 -2.01
C LYS A 129 -10.16 -14.25 -2.56
N GLY A 130 -9.14 -14.05 -1.75
CA GLY A 130 -7.91 -13.36 -2.11
C GLY A 130 -6.82 -14.31 -2.55
N THR A 131 -5.60 -13.82 -2.55
CA THR A 131 -4.39 -14.62 -2.76
C THR A 131 -3.71 -14.90 -1.41
N TYR A 132 -2.72 -15.77 -1.41
CA TYR A 132 -1.80 -15.89 -0.29
C TYR A 132 -0.97 -14.61 -0.16
N ARG A 133 -0.65 -14.20 1.07
CA ARG A 133 0.19 -13.03 1.34
C ARG A 133 1.64 -13.26 0.95
N THR A 134 2.08 -14.50 1.03
CA THR A 134 3.42 -14.94 0.63
C THR A 134 3.36 -16.30 -0.04
N LEU A 135 4.30 -16.55 -0.93
CA LEU A 135 4.51 -17.88 -1.54
C LEU A 135 5.67 -18.63 -0.88
N ASP A 136 6.30 -18.05 0.14
CA ASP A 136 7.36 -18.70 0.89
C ASP A 136 6.85 -19.97 1.56
N GLY A 137 7.60 -21.06 1.42
CA GLY A 137 7.22 -22.36 1.96
C GLY A 137 6.09 -23.08 1.23
N MET A 138 5.70 -22.62 0.05
CA MET A 138 4.74 -23.32 -0.81
C MET A 138 5.45 -24.31 -1.72
N ASP A 139 4.90 -25.52 -1.86
CA ASP A 139 5.46 -26.60 -2.68
C ASP A 139 4.88 -26.69 -4.09
N GLY A 140 4.10 -25.69 -4.50
CA GLY A 140 3.37 -25.69 -5.77
C GLY A 140 1.93 -26.16 -5.67
N ASP A 141 1.51 -26.76 -4.55
CA ASP A 141 0.10 -26.95 -4.21
C ASP A 141 -0.40 -25.69 -3.48
N THR A 142 -1.28 -24.94 -4.11
CA THR A 142 -1.82 -23.70 -3.57
C THR A 142 -2.61 -23.85 -2.26
N GLN A 143 -2.84 -25.06 -1.80
CA GLN A 143 -3.55 -25.36 -0.57
C GLN A 143 -2.67 -25.96 0.52
N THR A 144 -1.41 -26.23 0.21
CA THR A 144 -0.51 -26.94 1.13
C THR A 144 0.78 -26.16 1.33
N GLN A 145 1.14 -25.95 2.58
CA GLN A 145 2.39 -25.32 2.97
C GLN A 145 3.39 -26.37 3.43
N THR A 146 4.62 -26.36 2.88
CA THR A 146 5.60 -27.40 3.13
C THR A 146 6.52 -27.14 4.31
N TRP A 147 6.75 -25.86 4.62
CA TRP A 147 7.55 -25.50 5.78
C TRP A 147 7.16 -24.10 6.31
N VAL A 148 6.69 -24.05 7.48
CA VAL A 148 6.61 -22.86 8.34
C VAL A 148 6.75 -23.44 9.73
N SER A 149 7.46 -22.77 10.62
CA SER A 149 7.81 -23.29 11.94
C SER A 149 6.63 -23.88 12.72
N ASP A 150 5.44 -23.33 12.52
CA ASP A 150 4.24 -23.70 13.27
C ASP A 150 3.21 -24.49 12.44
N THR A 151 3.52 -24.80 11.16
CA THR A 151 2.61 -25.53 10.28
C THR A 151 3.16 -26.90 9.95
N LYS A 152 2.38 -27.95 10.14
CA LYS A 152 2.78 -29.32 9.79
C LYS A 152 2.72 -29.51 8.29
N LYS A 153 3.65 -30.29 7.73
CA LYS A 153 3.62 -30.69 6.32
C LYS A 153 2.25 -31.30 5.97
N GLY A 154 1.64 -30.80 4.91
CA GLY A 154 0.32 -31.24 4.45
C GLY A 154 -0.88 -30.48 5.04
N ASP A 155 -0.64 -29.48 5.91
CA ASP A 155 -1.73 -28.62 6.38
C ASP A 155 -2.26 -27.75 5.23
N LYS A 156 -3.59 -27.70 5.12
CA LYS A 156 -4.25 -26.86 4.12
C LYS A 156 -4.35 -25.42 4.60
N LEU A 157 -3.85 -24.50 3.82
CA LEU A 157 -4.05 -23.06 4.03
C LEU A 157 -5.39 -22.64 3.44
N LYS A 158 -6.13 -21.84 4.20
CA LYS A 158 -7.34 -21.18 3.72
C LYS A 158 -6.96 -19.85 3.09
N LEU A 159 -7.44 -19.61 1.88
CA LEU A 159 -7.38 -18.28 1.30
C LEU A 159 -8.22 -17.31 2.13
N GLU A 160 -7.70 -16.13 2.38
CA GLU A 160 -8.44 -15.06 3.04
C GLU A 160 -9.56 -14.52 2.13
N ASP A 161 -10.51 -13.81 2.72
CA ASP A 161 -11.56 -13.16 1.94
C ASP A 161 -10.95 -12.05 1.07
N GLY A 162 -11.34 -12.06 -0.19
CA GLY A 162 -10.96 -11.05 -1.17
C GLY A 162 -11.98 -9.91 -1.24
N LEU A 163 -11.69 -8.94 -2.10
CA LEU A 163 -12.55 -7.78 -2.32
C LEU A 163 -13.91 -8.14 -2.94
N LEU A 164 -13.95 -9.17 -3.79
CA LEU A 164 -15.09 -9.48 -4.66
C LEU A 164 -15.87 -10.71 -4.19
N ALA A 165 -17.17 -10.69 -4.41
CA ALA A 165 -18.07 -11.79 -4.09
C ALA A 165 -19.16 -11.96 -5.14
N THR A 166 -19.66 -13.19 -5.32
CA THR A 166 -20.82 -13.47 -6.18
C THR A 166 -22.12 -12.92 -5.61
N ASP A 167 -22.13 -12.53 -4.33
CA ASP A 167 -23.25 -11.81 -3.70
C ASP A 167 -23.49 -10.42 -4.32
N GLY A 168 -22.56 -9.91 -5.13
CA GLY A 168 -22.65 -8.65 -5.86
C GLY A 168 -22.44 -7.40 -5.04
N TRP A 169 -21.97 -7.53 -3.80
CA TRP A 169 -21.61 -6.43 -2.90
C TRP A 169 -20.41 -6.77 -2.05
N SER A 170 -19.76 -5.73 -1.54
CA SER A 170 -18.66 -5.85 -0.56
C SER A 170 -18.72 -4.72 0.46
N LEU A 171 -18.24 -5.01 1.65
CA LEU A 171 -18.03 -4.04 2.71
C LEU A 171 -16.54 -4.03 3.09
N ILE A 172 -15.92 -2.85 3.07
CA ILE A 172 -14.56 -2.64 3.53
C ILE A 172 -14.66 -1.79 4.79
N ASP A 173 -14.19 -2.32 5.90
CA ASP A 173 -14.20 -1.66 7.20
C ASP A 173 -12.83 -1.03 7.49
N ASP A 174 -12.77 0.30 7.43
CA ASP A 174 -11.58 1.11 7.75
C ASP A 174 -11.64 1.72 9.15
N SER A 175 -12.60 1.32 9.98
CA SER A 175 -12.85 1.96 11.28
C SER A 175 -11.66 1.94 12.24
N ARG A 176 -10.75 0.97 12.08
CA ARG A 176 -9.55 0.77 12.92
C ARG A 176 -8.24 0.80 12.14
N GLY A 177 -8.30 1.12 10.86
CA GLY A 177 -7.13 1.20 10.00
C GLY A 177 -6.18 2.33 10.46
N LEU A 178 -4.87 2.12 10.27
CA LEU A 178 -3.88 3.17 10.48
C LEU A 178 -4.07 4.30 9.48
N LEU A 179 -3.71 5.50 9.88
CA LEU A 179 -3.72 6.70 9.06
C LEU A 179 -2.29 7.06 8.64
N PHE A 180 -2.17 7.94 7.66
CA PHE A 180 -0.94 8.67 7.38
C PHE A 180 -0.89 9.98 8.17
N ASP A 181 0.32 10.37 8.62
CA ASP A 181 0.52 11.61 9.38
C ASP A 181 0.56 12.87 8.49
N ASN A 182 0.48 12.69 7.16
CA ASN A 182 0.53 13.74 6.14
C ASN A 182 1.81 14.59 6.19
N ASP A 183 2.95 14.03 6.65
CA ASP A 183 4.25 14.69 6.56
C ASP A 183 4.63 14.86 5.07
N PRO A 184 4.81 16.10 4.57
CA PRO A 184 5.08 16.34 3.16
C PRO A 184 6.38 15.73 2.66
N ASP A 185 7.34 15.50 3.55
CA ASP A 185 8.64 14.91 3.19
C ASP A 185 8.62 13.39 3.20
N TRP A 186 7.85 12.81 4.14
CA TRP A 186 7.78 11.37 4.34
C TRP A 186 6.52 11.00 5.13
N ASP A 187 5.46 10.62 4.45
CA ASP A 187 4.25 10.08 5.08
C ASP A 187 4.59 8.87 5.96
N TRP A 188 4.05 8.83 7.17
CA TRP A 188 4.26 7.74 8.11
C TRP A 188 2.93 7.30 8.73
N ALA A 189 2.94 6.07 9.24
CA ALA A 189 1.80 5.54 9.95
C ALA A 189 1.56 6.28 11.27
N LYS A 190 0.30 6.65 11.53
CA LYS A 190 -0.18 7.09 12.84
C LYS A 190 -1.44 6.34 13.24
N GLU A 191 -1.67 6.24 14.53
CA GLU A 191 -2.88 5.65 15.04
C GLU A 191 -4.11 6.52 14.70
N ARG A 192 -5.23 5.85 14.42
CA ARG A 192 -6.53 6.51 14.31
C ARG A 192 -6.97 6.96 15.69
N PRO A 193 -7.64 8.14 15.84
CA PRO A 193 -8.20 8.54 17.13
C PRO A 193 -9.04 7.44 17.75
N ALA A 194 -8.79 7.16 19.03
CA ALA A 194 -9.51 6.15 19.78
C ALA A 194 -10.96 6.62 20.02
N ASN A 195 -11.87 6.20 19.17
CA ASN A 195 -13.31 6.34 19.35
C ASN A 195 -14.01 5.07 18.85
N GLU A 196 -15.26 4.89 19.20
CA GLU A 196 -16.09 3.77 18.74
C GLU A 196 -16.77 4.07 17.41
N GLY A 197 -16.14 4.85 16.53
CA GLY A 197 -16.66 5.22 15.23
C GLY A 197 -16.74 4.05 14.24
N GLN A 198 -17.42 4.30 13.13
CA GLN A 198 -17.47 3.41 11.97
C GLN A 198 -17.09 4.21 10.75
N ASP A 199 -16.23 3.64 9.88
CA ASP A 199 -15.80 4.20 8.62
C ASP A 199 -15.77 3.07 7.60
N TRP A 200 -16.84 2.97 6.81
CA TRP A 200 -17.12 1.84 5.95
C TRP A 200 -17.23 2.26 4.49
N TYR A 201 -16.66 1.46 3.60
CA TYR A 201 -16.85 1.57 2.17
C TYR A 201 -17.73 0.43 1.71
N PHE A 202 -18.97 0.74 1.31
CA PHE A 202 -19.90 -0.24 0.76
C PHE A 202 -19.89 -0.16 -0.76
N MET A 203 -19.71 -1.31 -1.41
CA MET A 203 -19.64 -1.44 -2.86
C MET A 203 -20.75 -2.36 -3.36
N ALA A 204 -21.54 -1.88 -4.35
CA ALA A 204 -22.57 -2.64 -5.04
C ALA A 204 -22.23 -2.74 -6.52
N TYR A 205 -21.81 -3.89 -6.98
CA TYR A 205 -21.28 -4.09 -8.33
C TYR A 205 -21.97 -5.22 -9.10
N GLY A 206 -22.83 -6.02 -8.43
CA GLY A 206 -23.40 -7.22 -9.07
C GLY A 206 -22.30 -8.17 -9.50
N HIS A 207 -22.27 -8.48 -10.80
CA HIS A 207 -21.21 -9.30 -11.40
C HIS A 207 -20.25 -8.50 -12.30
N ASP A 208 -20.32 -7.17 -12.26
CA ASP A 208 -19.35 -6.31 -12.96
C ASP A 208 -18.10 -6.10 -12.08
N TYR A 209 -17.30 -7.16 -11.98
CA TYR A 209 -16.09 -7.17 -11.16
C TYR A 209 -15.02 -6.18 -11.63
N LYS A 210 -14.95 -5.91 -12.95
CA LYS A 210 -14.02 -4.92 -13.49
C LYS A 210 -14.39 -3.50 -13.04
N GLN A 211 -15.68 -3.19 -13.04
CA GLN A 211 -16.16 -1.91 -12.52
C GLN A 211 -15.93 -1.80 -11.01
N ALA A 212 -16.13 -2.89 -10.26
CA ALA A 212 -15.83 -2.90 -8.83
C ALA A 212 -14.35 -2.56 -8.55
N LEU A 213 -13.42 -3.16 -9.27
CA LEU A 213 -11.98 -2.85 -9.15
C LEU A 213 -11.68 -1.40 -9.54
N LYS A 214 -12.33 -0.88 -10.58
CA LYS A 214 -12.20 0.53 -10.96
C LYS A 214 -12.74 1.46 -9.87
N ASP A 215 -13.90 1.16 -9.31
CA ASP A 215 -14.50 1.95 -8.21
C ASP A 215 -13.63 1.89 -6.96
N TYR A 216 -13.05 0.73 -6.65
CA TYR A 216 -12.10 0.57 -5.56
C TYR A 216 -10.90 1.51 -5.71
N THR A 217 -10.35 1.66 -6.91
CA THR A 217 -9.20 2.55 -7.14
C THR A 217 -9.53 4.03 -6.98
N LEU A 218 -10.81 4.43 -6.90
CA LEU A 218 -11.19 5.82 -6.66
C LEU A 218 -10.83 6.29 -5.24
N PHE A 219 -10.84 5.40 -4.27
CA PHE A 219 -10.47 5.72 -2.89
C PHE A 219 -9.18 5.05 -2.43
N ALA A 220 -8.90 3.85 -2.90
CA ALA A 220 -7.68 3.11 -2.52
C ALA A 220 -6.42 3.56 -3.30
N GLY A 221 -6.60 4.42 -4.31
CA GLY A 221 -5.53 4.83 -5.20
C GLY A 221 -5.28 3.83 -6.33
N LYS A 222 -4.59 4.32 -7.36
CA LYS A 222 -4.25 3.51 -8.54
C LYS A 222 -3.00 2.69 -8.28
N MET A 223 -3.01 1.45 -8.73
CA MET A 223 -1.81 0.62 -8.73
C MET A 223 -0.74 1.27 -9.62
N PRO A 224 0.48 1.55 -9.10
CA PRO A 224 1.56 2.09 -9.91
C PRO A 224 1.98 1.07 -10.96
N LEU A 225 2.24 1.54 -12.17
CA LEU A 225 2.81 0.71 -13.21
C LEU A 225 4.32 0.53 -12.94
N PRO A 226 4.80 -0.68 -12.62
CA PRO A 226 6.21 -0.90 -12.40
C PRO A 226 7.01 -0.75 -13.70
N PRO A 227 8.31 -0.42 -13.61
CA PRO A 227 9.16 -0.31 -14.79
C PRO A 227 9.31 -1.68 -15.47
N ARG A 228 9.46 -1.68 -16.80
CA ARG A 228 9.47 -2.89 -17.63
C ARG A 228 10.52 -3.93 -17.17
N TYR A 229 11.70 -3.49 -16.73
CA TYR A 229 12.76 -4.40 -16.27
C TYR A 229 12.35 -5.23 -15.05
N ALA A 230 11.38 -4.76 -14.24
CA ALA A 230 10.88 -5.51 -13.09
C ALA A 230 10.18 -6.83 -13.49
N PHE A 231 9.71 -6.92 -14.74
CA PHE A 231 9.12 -8.14 -15.31
C PHE A 231 10.12 -8.96 -16.13
N GLY A 232 11.39 -8.56 -16.17
CA GLY A 232 12.44 -9.24 -16.89
C GLY A 232 13.08 -10.36 -16.06
N TYR A 233 14.26 -10.78 -16.49
CA TYR A 233 14.98 -11.86 -15.80
C TYR A 233 15.83 -11.32 -14.66
N TRP A 234 15.65 -11.88 -13.48
CA TRP A 234 16.39 -11.58 -12.26
C TRP A 234 17.33 -12.72 -11.95
N TRP A 235 18.65 -12.45 -11.92
CA TRP A 235 19.62 -13.40 -11.38
C TRP A 235 19.74 -13.20 -9.88
N SER A 236 19.47 -14.24 -9.11
CA SER A 236 19.70 -14.29 -7.67
C SER A 236 20.26 -15.66 -7.29
N ARG A 237 21.31 -15.67 -6.52
CA ARG A 237 21.90 -16.92 -6.00
C ARG A 237 22.57 -16.65 -4.67
N TYR A 238 22.26 -17.47 -3.67
CA TYR A 238 23.02 -17.52 -2.43
C TYR A 238 24.41 -18.13 -2.71
N TRP A 239 25.40 -17.30 -2.87
CA TRP A 239 26.77 -17.66 -3.19
C TRP A 239 27.70 -16.50 -2.90
N LEU A 240 28.93 -16.79 -2.40
CA LEU A 240 29.96 -15.81 -2.14
C LEU A 240 30.57 -15.30 -3.45
N TYR A 241 29.96 -14.32 -4.07
CA TYR A 241 30.47 -13.70 -5.30
C TYR A 241 31.38 -12.50 -5.01
N SER A 242 32.49 -12.43 -5.75
CA SER A 242 33.27 -11.20 -5.90
C SER A 242 32.79 -10.35 -7.07
N ASP A 243 33.21 -9.07 -7.11
CA ASP A 243 33.05 -8.15 -8.26
C ASP A 243 33.48 -8.84 -9.58
N LYS A 244 34.64 -9.49 -9.58
CA LYS A 244 35.18 -10.18 -10.74
C LYS A 244 34.28 -11.31 -11.23
N GLU A 245 33.74 -12.10 -10.33
CA GLU A 245 32.86 -13.23 -10.67
C GLU A 245 31.52 -12.75 -11.21
N PHE A 246 30.97 -11.66 -10.66
CA PHE A 246 29.76 -11.06 -11.22
C PHE A 246 29.99 -10.48 -12.62
N ARG A 247 31.15 -9.85 -12.90
CA ARG A 247 31.48 -9.40 -14.26
C ARG A 247 31.56 -10.59 -15.22
N ASN A 248 32.24 -11.67 -14.85
CA ASN A 248 32.30 -12.90 -15.65
C ASN A 248 30.89 -13.49 -15.88
N LEU A 249 30.02 -13.44 -14.85
CA LEU A 249 28.64 -13.90 -14.99
C LEU A 249 27.89 -13.10 -16.05
N ILE A 250 27.98 -11.77 -16.02
CA ILE A 250 27.34 -10.89 -16.99
C ILE A 250 27.89 -11.11 -18.40
N ASP A 251 29.21 -11.26 -18.53
CA ASP A 251 29.86 -11.58 -19.81
C ASP A 251 29.37 -12.92 -20.39
N ASN A 252 29.11 -13.91 -19.52
CA ASN A 252 28.51 -15.18 -19.94
C ASN A 252 27.08 -15.01 -20.42
N PHE A 253 26.24 -14.21 -19.73
CA PHE A 253 24.89 -13.89 -20.20
C PHE A 253 24.91 -13.25 -21.59
N HIS A 254 25.84 -12.32 -21.84
CA HIS A 254 26.04 -11.74 -23.15
C HIS A 254 26.51 -12.74 -24.19
N THR A 255 27.52 -13.56 -23.85
CA THR A 255 28.10 -14.57 -24.76
C THR A 255 27.05 -15.58 -25.22
N TYR A 256 26.21 -16.03 -24.31
CA TYR A 256 25.13 -16.96 -24.61
C TYR A 256 23.82 -16.30 -25.06
N GLN A 257 23.84 -14.97 -25.24
CA GLN A 257 22.67 -14.19 -25.67
C GLN A 257 21.43 -14.39 -24.78
N ILE A 258 21.65 -14.59 -23.48
CA ILE A 258 20.57 -14.71 -22.49
C ILE A 258 20.30 -13.31 -21.92
N PRO A 259 19.07 -12.81 -21.97
CA PRO A 259 18.75 -11.50 -21.38
C PRO A 259 18.91 -11.53 -19.86
N LEU A 260 19.47 -10.47 -19.30
CA LEU A 260 19.56 -10.23 -17.86
C LEU A 260 19.13 -8.79 -17.57
N ASP A 261 18.08 -8.63 -16.81
CA ASP A 261 17.54 -7.32 -16.47
C ASP A 261 17.99 -6.85 -15.09
N VAL A 262 18.00 -7.75 -14.10
CA VAL A 262 18.32 -7.42 -12.71
C VAL A 262 19.30 -8.42 -12.12
N LEU A 263 20.33 -7.90 -11.48
CA LEU A 263 21.27 -8.66 -10.67
C LEU A 263 20.95 -8.43 -9.19
N VAL A 264 20.67 -9.50 -8.46
CA VAL A 264 20.60 -9.50 -7.01
C VAL A 264 21.98 -9.84 -6.46
N VAL A 265 22.60 -8.90 -5.76
CA VAL A 265 23.85 -9.15 -5.02
C VAL A 265 23.48 -9.59 -3.63
N ASP A 266 23.72 -10.86 -3.32
CA ASP A 266 23.32 -11.48 -2.06
C ASP A 266 24.22 -11.04 -0.90
N MET A 267 23.91 -11.47 0.27
CA MET A 267 24.33 -10.96 1.59
C MET A 267 25.82 -10.70 1.76
N ASP A 268 26.71 -11.37 1.02
CA ASP A 268 28.17 -11.21 1.13
C ASP A 268 28.70 -9.92 0.48
N TRP A 269 27.83 -9.09 -0.11
CA TRP A 269 28.22 -7.75 -0.54
C TRP A 269 28.65 -6.87 0.66
N HIS A 270 28.18 -7.17 1.87
CA HIS A 270 28.61 -6.62 3.15
C HIS A 270 29.38 -7.66 3.96
N TYR A 271 30.00 -7.25 5.04
CA TYR A 271 30.67 -8.18 5.93
C TYR A 271 29.67 -9.04 6.71
N THR A 272 29.78 -10.36 6.63
CA THR A 272 28.89 -11.35 7.29
C THR A 272 29.59 -12.16 8.37
N GLU A 273 30.91 -12.11 8.47
CA GLU A 273 31.69 -12.89 9.42
C GLU A 273 31.69 -12.29 10.82
N LYS A 274 31.76 -13.15 11.84
CA LYS A 274 31.91 -12.74 13.25
C LYS A 274 33.15 -11.86 13.45
N GLY A 275 32.97 -10.69 14.07
CA GLY A 275 34.03 -9.72 14.39
C GLY A 275 34.22 -8.61 13.34
N LYS A 276 33.80 -8.82 12.12
CA LYS A 276 33.73 -7.78 11.06
C LYS A 276 32.37 -7.70 10.40
N GLY A 277 31.38 -8.32 10.97
CA GLY A 277 30.11 -8.43 10.31
C GLY A 277 29.06 -9.01 11.22
N GLY A 278 27.98 -9.44 10.64
CA GLY A 278 26.78 -9.92 11.25
C GLY A 278 25.61 -9.49 10.39
N TRP A 279 24.43 -9.50 10.95
CA TRP A 279 23.23 -9.09 10.27
C TRP A 279 22.97 -7.56 10.42
N THR A 280 24.03 -6.76 10.12
CA THR A 280 23.94 -5.27 10.10
C THR A 280 23.96 -4.71 8.68
N GLY A 281 24.85 -5.19 7.80
CA GLY A 281 24.80 -5.07 6.35
C GLY A 281 24.78 -3.65 5.75
N TRP A 282 25.57 -2.69 6.29
CA TRP A 282 25.58 -1.31 5.82
C TRP A 282 26.89 -0.88 5.15
N THR A 283 27.91 -1.74 5.18
CA THR A 283 29.25 -1.43 4.65
C THR A 283 29.67 -2.46 3.63
N TRP A 284 30.09 -2.02 2.45
CA TRP A 284 30.60 -2.91 1.42
C TRP A 284 31.77 -3.75 1.89
N ASN A 285 31.72 -5.05 1.64
CA ASN A 285 32.83 -5.96 1.83
C ASN A 285 33.92 -5.65 0.78
N ARG A 286 34.96 -4.92 1.18
CA ARG A 286 36.03 -4.47 0.28
C ARG A 286 36.94 -5.60 -0.17
N ASP A 287 36.92 -6.74 0.48
CA ASP A 287 37.66 -7.94 0.07
C ASP A 287 37.05 -8.55 -1.20
N LEU A 288 35.72 -8.53 -1.31
CA LEU A 288 35.00 -9.02 -2.48
C LEU A 288 34.71 -7.92 -3.52
N PHE A 289 34.46 -6.70 -3.06
CA PHE A 289 34.12 -5.52 -3.85
C PHE A 289 35.09 -4.38 -3.55
N PRO A 290 36.35 -4.43 -4.01
CA PRO A 290 37.36 -3.38 -3.71
C PRO A 290 36.97 -2.00 -4.24
N ASN A 291 36.19 -1.94 -5.32
CA ASN A 291 35.68 -0.72 -5.92
C ASN A 291 34.17 -0.83 -6.25
N PRO A 292 33.29 -0.68 -5.27
CA PRO A 292 31.84 -0.78 -5.50
C PRO A 292 31.31 0.21 -6.54
N GLN A 293 31.81 1.45 -6.54
CA GLN A 293 31.38 2.46 -7.51
C GLN A 293 31.74 2.02 -8.95
N GLY A 294 32.92 1.45 -9.15
CA GLY A 294 33.34 0.88 -10.43
C GLY A 294 32.49 -0.31 -10.85
N PHE A 295 32.11 -1.16 -9.89
CA PHE A 295 31.19 -2.27 -10.12
C PHE A 295 29.80 -1.79 -10.53
N LEU A 296 29.21 -0.88 -9.77
CA LEU A 296 27.87 -0.31 -10.07
C LEU A 296 27.86 0.43 -11.43
N LYS A 297 28.96 1.12 -11.76
CA LYS A 297 29.12 1.77 -13.07
C LYS A 297 29.14 0.73 -14.20
N TYR A 298 29.87 -0.37 -14.03
CA TYR A 298 29.90 -1.48 -14.98
C TYR A 298 28.51 -2.08 -15.21
N LEU A 299 27.74 -2.36 -14.15
CA LEU A 299 26.37 -2.85 -14.28
C LEU A 299 25.50 -1.89 -15.10
N LYS A 300 25.57 -0.60 -14.77
CA LYS A 300 24.82 0.45 -15.49
C LYS A 300 25.19 0.51 -16.98
N GLN A 301 26.48 0.35 -17.32
CA GLN A 301 26.96 0.35 -18.71
C GLN A 301 26.46 -0.88 -19.49
N ASN A 302 26.19 -1.99 -18.80
CA ASN A 302 25.63 -3.21 -19.37
C ASN A 302 24.09 -3.27 -19.29
N ASN A 303 23.42 -2.16 -18.96
CA ASN A 303 21.96 -2.08 -18.77
C ASN A 303 21.38 -3.01 -17.69
N VAL A 304 22.20 -3.55 -16.79
CA VAL A 304 21.75 -4.41 -15.70
C VAL A 304 21.39 -3.55 -14.50
N LYS A 305 20.19 -3.68 -14.01
CA LYS A 305 19.76 -3.12 -12.72
C LYS A 305 20.33 -3.96 -11.59
N VAL A 306 20.50 -3.36 -10.42
CA VAL A 306 21.06 -4.05 -9.27
C VAL A 306 20.21 -3.78 -8.03
N THR A 307 20.07 -4.80 -7.22
CA THR A 307 19.57 -4.70 -5.86
C THR A 307 20.49 -5.47 -4.92
N LEU A 308 20.60 -5.01 -3.69
CA LEU A 308 21.39 -5.63 -2.65
C LEU A 308 20.45 -6.35 -1.68
N ASN A 309 20.75 -7.59 -1.34
CA ASN A 309 20.02 -8.30 -0.31
C ASN A 309 20.51 -7.83 1.07
N LEU A 310 19.63 -7.22 1.85
CA LEU A 310 19.94 -6.60 3.13
C LEU A 310 19.37 -7.43 4.28
N HIS A 311 20.20 -7.72 5.29
CA HIS A 311 19.83 -8.48 6.49
C HIS A 311 20.13 -7.65 7.76
N PRO A 312 19.32 -6.65 8.11
CA PRO A 312 19.65 -5.68 9.14
C PRO A 312 19.21 -6.08 10.56
N ALA A 313 19.01 -7.37 10.83
CA ALA A 313 18.42 -7.85 12.08
C ALA A 313 19.16 -7.37 13.34
N ASP A 314 20.50 -7.24 13.25
CA ASP A 314 21.35 -6.79 14.36
C ASP A 314 21.48 -5.24 14.43
N GLY A 315 20.76 -4.52 13.57
CA GLY A 315 20.77 -3.06 13.55
C GLY A 315 21.99 -2.46 12.87
N VAL A 316 22.56 -1.36 13.42
CA VAL A 316 23.73 -0.67 12.89
C VAL A 316 24.84 -0.73 13.90
N ALA A 317 25.87 -1.54 13.62
CA ALA A 317 27.01 -1.75 14.52
C ALA A 317 28.08 -0.68 14.37
N ALA A 318 28.92 -0.51 15.40
CA ALA A 318 29.93 0.55 15.47
C ALA A 318 31.04 0.45 14.40
N TYR A 319 31.20 -0.69 13.74
CA TYR A 319 32.18 -0.85 12.64
C TYR A 319 31.64 -0.40 11.28
N GLU A 320 30.35 -0.12 11.16
CA GLU A 320 29.77 0.34 9.92
C GLU A 320 30.27 1.73 9.53
N GLU A 321 30.58 1.95 8.25
CA GLU A 321 31.14 3.23 7.77
C GLU A 321 30.25 4.43 8.14
N LYS A 322 28.93 4.25 8.13
CA LYS A 322 27.93 5.29 8.44
C LYS A 322 27.47 5.32 9.91
N TYR A 323 28.00 4.46 10.75
CA TYR A 323 27.61 4.40 12.16
C TYR A 323 27.71 5.74 12.89
N PRO A 324 28.80 6.56 12.77
CA PRO A 324 28.90 7.82 13.53
C PRO A 324 27.79 8.81 13.16
N GLU A 325 27.39 8.86 11.89
CA GLU A 325 26.30 9.72 11.41
C GLU A 325 24.96 9.22 11.95
N MET A 326 24.67 7.92 11.77
CA MET A 326 23.44 7.30 12.26
C MET A 326 23.30 7.41 13.78
N ALA A 327 24.37 7.15 14.53
CA ALA A 327 24.37 7.27 16.00
C ALA A 327 23.99 8.69 16.45
N LYS A 328 24.63 9.69 15.85
CA LYS A 328 24.33 11.10 16.13
C LYS A 328 22.87 11.43 15.83
N ASP A 329 22.38 11.03 14.65
CA ASP A 329 21.01 11.29 14.22
C ASP A 329 19.99 10.59 15.13
N MET A 330 20.32 9.42 15.66
CA MET A 330 19.49 8.69 16.64
C MET A 330 19.65 9.17 18.08
N GLY A 331 20.57 10.10 18.36
CA GLY A 331 20.83 10.62 19.70
C GLY A 331 21.69 9.70 20.58
N VAL A 332 22.46 8.81 19.96
CA VAL A 332 23.45 7.93 20.62
C VAL A 332 24.84 8.57 20.51
N ASP A 333 25.59 8.61 21.58
CA ASP A 333 27.00 9.06 21.54
C ASP A 333 27.85 8.02 20.79
N PRO A 334 28.45 8.35 19.63
CA PRO A 334 29.25 7.40 18.86
C PRO A 334 30.44 6.82 19.63
N ALA A 335 30.96 7.54 20.66
CA ALA A 335 32.08 7.07 21.47
C ALA A 335 31.70 5.84 22.30
N THR A 336 30.45 5.64 22.61
CA THR A 336 29.96 4.45 23.36
C THR A 336 30.04 3.17 22.54
N LYS A 337 30.11 3.28 21.22
CA LYS A 337 30.07 2.14 20.30
C LYS A 337 28.84 1.23 20.47
N GLN A 338 27.76 1.75 21.06
CA GLN A 338 26.50 1.01 21.24
C GLN A 338 25.87 0.75 19.90
N THR A 339 25.54 -0.51 19.60
CA THR A 339 24.79 -0.88 18.41
C THR A 339 23.41 -0.20 18.42
N ILE A 340 23.03 0.41 17.31
CA ILE A 340 21.71 0.99 17.12
C ILE A 340 20.76 -0.12 16.68
N PRO A 341 19.74 -0.45 17.48
CA PRO A 341 18.85 -1.56 17.14
C PRO A 341 18.04 -1.28 15.87
N TRP A 342 17.67 -2.33 15.14
CA TRP A 342 16.74 -2.25 14.01
C TRP A 342 15.32 -1.96 14.51
N ILE A 343 14.77 -0.80 14.15
CA ILE A 343 13.42 -0.38 14.57
C ILE A 343 12.66 0.14 13.33
N ASN A 344 12.12 -0.77 12.55
CA ASN A 344 11.38 -0.44 11.33
C ASN A 344 10.03 0.27 11.57
N SER A 345 9.54 0.28 12.80
CA SER A 345 8.35 1.04 13.20
C SER A 345 8.66 2.48 13.65
N ASP A 346 9.92 2.85 13.81
CA ASP A 346 10.34 4.20 14.18
C ASP A 346 10.60 5.05 12.93
N LYS A 347 9.77 6.09 12.73
CA LYS A 347 9.90 7.02 11.61
C LYS A 347 11.29 7.66 11.51
N LYS A 348 11.85 8.05 12.66
CA LYS A 348 13.17 8.68 12.73
C LYS A 348 14.27 7.72 12.29
N PHE A 349 14.23 6.47 12.78
CA PHE A 349 15.15 5.43 12.35
C PHE A 349 15.07 5.21 10.84
N MET A 350 13.88 4.99 10.30
CA MET A 350 13.68 4.73 8.87
C MET A 350 14.10 5.93 8.01
N LYS A 351 13.78 7.16 8.39
CA LYS A 351 14.27 8.37 7.69
C LYS A 351 15.80 8.41 7.61
N ASN A 352 16.49 8.08 8.70
CA ASN A 352 17.95 8.09 8.76
C ASN A 352 18.58 6.92 8.00
N MET A 353 17.89 5.78 7.94
CA MET A 353 18.34 4.63 7.16
C MET A 353 18.39 4.92 5.65
N PHE A 354 17.46 5.72 5.13
CA PHE A 354 17.38 6.08 3.71
C PHE A 354 18.09 7.39 3.34
N LYS A 355 18.74 8.04 4.28
CA LYS A 355 19.54 9.26 4.10
C LYS A 355 20.96 8.91 3.60
#